data_9a0c3cc47910633adc43ab3a3177f4ba
#
_entry.id   9a0c3cc47910633adc43ab3a3177f4ba
#
_cell.length_a   1.000
_cell.length_b   1.000
_cell.length_c   1.000
_cell.angle_alpha   90.00
_cell.angle_beta   90.00
_cell.angle_gamma   90.00
#
_symmetry.space_group_name_H-M   'P 1'
#
loop_
_entity.id
_entity.type
_entity.pdbx_description
1 polymer ?
#
loop_
_entity_poly.entity_id
_entity_poly.type
_entity_poly.pdbx_seq_one_letter_code
_entity_poly.pdbx_strand_id
1 'polypeptide(L)'
;KINITIIRTAFVVAIVILIFSIVLNKYFLKPIKNLVNYTKIIKEKSKKKSNIEILKKRNDEIGALSKSLDDMTNDLYKRINIAENFSTDLVHEIRNPLASLKSASEIISETEDKDKREKLVKILSHDVERIERLITDYSQMLKDEVALSTEKMNKIDLISIVRSVMDDFNNIYIEKRGIKIELITNNSKKDFKILGIENRIEQILANLLDNAISFSKDKQKIIVEVEKNQNDQVILRVIDQGQGFKEKKLNKIFDRFYSDRPDKFGEHSGLGLNIVKNLVELHGGNIVASNNLDQGGAKIEIAFPKV
;
A
#
# COMPACT_ATOMS: atom_id res chain seq x y z
N LYS A 1 10.08 -70.78 -38.49
CA LYS A 1 9.46 -70.40 -37.17
C LYS A 1 10.13 -69.14 -36.51
N ILE A 2 11.48 -69.01 -36.58
CA ILE A 2 12.23 -67.92 -36.01
C ILE A 2 11.81 -66.55 -36.59
N ASN A 3 11.63 -66.42 -37.91
CA ASN A 3 11.23 -65.15 -38.55
C ASN A 3 9.84 -64.66 -38.14
N ILE A 4 8.88 -65.54 -37.88
CA ILE A 4 7.53 -65.19 -37.49
C ILE A 4 7.56 -64.66 -36.03
N THR A 5 8.40 -65.20 -35.17
CA THR A 5 8.56 -64.75 -33.80
C THR A 5 9.21 -63.37 -33.75
N ILE A 6 10.24 -63.13 -34.61
CA ILE A 6 10.90 -61.79 -34.70
C ILE A 6 9.92 -60.72 -35.19
N ILE A 7 9.08 -61.03 -36.21
CA ILE A 7 8.06 -60.13 -36.73
C ILE A 7 7.02 -59.79 -35.65
N ARG A 8 6.56 -60.76 -34.87
CA ARG A 8 5.60 -60.60 -33.80
C ARG A 8 6.19 -59.72 -32.67
N THR A 9 7.44 -59.98 -32.27
CA THR A 9 8.09 -59.13 -31.22
C THR A 9 8.32 -57.70 -31.71
N ALA A 10 8.76 -57.48 -32.95
CA ALA A 10 8.89 -56.17 -33.54
C ALA A 10 7.54 -55.40 -33.61
N PHE A 11 6.45 -56.08 -33.93
CA PHE A 11 5.12 -55.49 -33.97
C PHE A 11 4.64 -55.09 -32.58
N VAL A 12 4.85 -55.94 -31.54
CA VAL A 12 4.51 -55.59 -30.15
C VAL A 12 5.31 -54.39 -29.69
N VAL A 13 6.62 -54.33 -29.93
CA VAL A 13 7.47 -53.20 -29.57
C VAL A 13 7.00 -51.91 -30.26
N ALA A 14 6.64 -51.97 -31.53
CA ALA A 14 6.12 -50.80 -32.27
C ALA A 14 4.81 -50.28 -31.64
N ILE A 15 3.89 -51.18 -31.24
CA ILE A 15 2.65 -50.80 -30.55
C ILE A 15 2.95 -50.13 -29.21
N VAL A 16 3.87 -50.69 -28.41
CA VAL A 16 4.26 -50.11 -27.10
C VAL A 16 4.85 -48.69 -27.26
N ILE A 17 5.73 -48.52 -28.28
CA ILE A 17 6.31 -47.19 -28.56
C ILE A 17 5.22 -46.23 -29.02
N LEU A 18 4.27 -46.65 -29.85
CA LEU A 18 3.16 -45.80 -30.29
C LEU A 18 2.29 -45.36 -29.11
N ILE A 19 1.89 -46.30 -28.24
CA ILE A 19 1.08 -45.99 -27.04
C ILE A 19 1.84 -45.05 -26.14
N PHE A 20 3.12 -45.32 -25.88
CA PHE A 20 3.98 -44.46 -25.05
C PHE A 20 4.09 -43.05 -25.62
N SER A 21 4.28 -42.91 -26.92
CA SER A 21 4.35 -41.61 -27.62
C SER A 21 3.03 -40.81 -27.46
N ILE A 22 1.88 -41.50 -27.62
CA ILE A 22 0.57 -40.86 -27.43
C ILE A 22 0.38 -40.38 -25.99
N VAL A 23 0.75 -41.21 -25.01
CA VAL A 23 0.67 -40.88 -23.58
C VAL A 23 1.59 -39.70 -23.26
N LEU A 24 2.84 -39.77 -23.69
CA LEU A 24 3.83 -38.71 -23.48
C LEU A 24 3.37 -37.37 -24.08
N ASN A 25 2.85 -37.39 -25.30
CA ASN A 25 2.34 -36.19 -25.94
C ASN A 25 1.13 -35.60 -25.21
N LYS A 26 0.16 -36.46 -24.82
CA LYS A 26 -1.09 -36.00 -24.18
C LYS A 26 -0.89 -35.49 -22.75
N TYR A 27 -0.07 -36.18 -21.96
CA TYR A 27 0.05 -35.91 -20.51
C TYR A 27 1.22 -35.00 -20.15
N PHE A 28 2.24 -34.86 -21.03
CA PHE A 28 3.43 -34.03 -20.76
C PHE A 28 3.63 -32.93 -21.80
N LEU A 29 3.80 -33.27 -23.09
CA LEU A 29 4.20 -32.28 -24.10
C LEU A 29 3.12 -31.22 -24.34
N LYS A 30 1.86 -31.62 -24.49
CA LYS A 30 0.75 -30.68 -24.71
C LYS A 30 0.49 -29.75 -23.54
N PRO A 31 0.47 -30.19 -22.25
CA PRO A 31 0.41 -29.29 -21.08
C PRO A 31 1.57 -28.30 -21.00
N ILE A 32 2.81 -28.77 -21.21
CA ILE A 32 4.00 -27.89 -21.20
C ILE A 32 3.89 -26.85 -22.32
N LYS A 33 3.48 -27.22 -23.51
CA LYS A 33 3.26 -26.28 -24.63
C LYS A 33 2.18 -25.24 -24.30
N ASN A 34 1.14 -25.62 -23.57
CA ASN A 34 0.11 -24.70 -23.11
C ASN A 34 0.66 -23.70 -22.08
N LEU A 35 1.53 -24.13 -21.16
CA LEU A 35 2.21 -23.23 -20.22
C LEU A 35 3.13 -22.23 -20.94
N VAL A 36 3.92 -22.71 -21.92
CA VAL A 36 4.76 -21.84 -22.74
C VAL A 36 3.91 -20.82 -23.53
N ASN A 37 2.77 -21.24 -24.06
CA ASN A 37 1.86 -20.30 -24.74
C ASN A 37 1.24 -19.29 -23.76
N TYR A 38 0.93 -19.71 -22.54
CA TYR A 38 0.45 -18.82 -21.49
C TYR A 38 1.47 -17.73 -21.18
N THR A 39 2.75 -18.06 -20.97
CA THR A 39 3.80 -17.07 -20.73
C THR A 39 3.98 -16.11 -21.91
N LYS A 40 3.82 -16.56 -23.16
CA LYS A 40 3.85 -15.68 -24.34
C LYS A 40 2.69 -14.68 -24.35
N ILE A 41 1.47 -15.15 -24.05
CA ILE A 41 0.27 -14.29 -23.97
C ILE A 41 0.45 -13.19 -22.92
N ILE A 42 1.03 -13.54 -21.76
CA ILE A 42 1.36 -12.57 -20.70
C ILE A 42 2.35 -11.53 -21.21
N LYS A 43 3.45 -11.96 -21.84
CA LYS A 43 4.47 -11.07 -22.40
C LYS A 43 3.90 -10.09 -23.42
N GLU A 44 2.94 -10.52 -24.24
CA GLU A 44 2.31 -9.72 -25.28
C GLU A 44 1.14 -8.85 -24.77
N LYS A 45 0.89 -8.80 -23.45
CA LYS A 45 -0.25 -8.10 -22.83
C LYS A 45 -1.60 -8.44 -23.50
N SER A 46 -1.72 -9.62 -24.11
CA SER A 46 -2.91 -10.04 -24.87
C SER A 46 -4.01 -10.52 -23.92
N LYS A 47 -5.25 -10.01 -24.10
CA LYS A 47 -6.44 -10.47 -23.35
C LYS A 47 -6.96 -11.85 -23.77
N LYS A 48 -6.18 -12.64 -24.52
CA LYS A 48 -6.60 -13.99 -24.92
C LYS A 48 -6.75 -14.89 -23.71
N LYS A 49 -7.93 -15.48 -23.53
CA LYS A 49 -8.17 -16.54 -22.54
C LYS A 49 -7.19 -17.69 -22.76
N SER A 50 -6.38 -17.98 -21.75
CA SER A 50 -5.50 -19.13 -21.77
C SER A 50 -6.18 -20.32 -21.09
N ASN A 51 -5.82 -21.55 -21.54
CA ASN A 51 -6.34 -22.79 -20.93
C ASN A 51 -5.65 -23.16 -19.60
N ILE A 52 -5.10 -22.17 -18.87
CA ILE A 52 -4.39 -22.44 -17.61
C ILE A 52 -5.33 -23.01 -16.53
N GLU A 53 -6.61 -22.60 -16.52
CA GLU A 53 -7.61 -23.10 -15.58
C GLU A 53 -7.77 -24.64 -15.61
N ILE A 54 -7.63 -25.24 -16.78
CA ILE A 54 -7.68 -26.72 -16.94
C ILE A 54 -6.43 -27.33 -16.30
N LEU A 55 -5.28 -26.69 -16.46
CA LEU A 55 -4.01 -27.18 -15.92
C LEU A 55 -3.94 -27.04 -14.40
N LYS A 56 -4.50 -25.97 -13.83
CA LYS A 56 -4.59 -25.73 -12.36
C LYS A 56 -5.40 -26.82 -11.63
N LYS A 57 -6.32 -27.50 -12.31
CA LYS A 57 -7.12 -28.60 -11.73
C LYS A 57 -6.37 -29.93 -11.62
N ARG A 58 -5.16 -30.03 -12.16
CA ARG A 58 -4.32 -31.22 -12.03
C ARG A 58 -3.74 -31.33 -10.63
N ASN A 59 -3.57 -32.58 -10.17
CA ASN A 59 -2.99 -32.90 -8.84
C ASN A 59 -1.55 -33.42 -8.96
N ASP A 60 -0.84 -33.06 -10.04
CA ASP A 60 0.55 -33.41 -10.30
C ASP A 60 1.45 -32.15 -10.32
N GLU A 61 2.75 -32.34 -10.59
CA GLU A 61 3.76 -31.28 -10.64
C GLU A 61 3.42 -30.21 -11.69
N ILE A 62 2.78 -30.59 -12.80
CA ILE A 62 2.33 -29.65 -13.84
C ILE A 62 1.19 -28.78 -13.30
N GLY A 63 0.30 -29.35 -12.49
CA GLY A 63 -0.76 -28.62 -11.81
C GLY A 63 -0.21 -27.64 -10.79
N ALA A 64 0.77 -28.08 -9.98
CA ALA A 64 1.44 -27.20 -9.00
C ALA A 64 2.18 -26.05 -9.70
N LEU A 65 2.93 -26.33 -10.77
CA LEU A 65 3.61 -25.32 -11.58
C LEU A 65 2.63 -24.33 -12.21
N SER A 66 1.46 -24.84 -12.70
CA SER A 66 0.43 -23.99 -13.29
C SER A 66 -0.17 -23.01 -12.28
N LYS A 67 -0.41 -23.46 -11.05
CA LYS A 67 -0.89 -22.59 -9.94
C LYS A 67 0.14 -21.53 -9.60
N SER A 68 1.39 -21.92 -9.35
CA SER A 68 2.46 -20.98 -9.00
C SER A 68 2.70 -19.94 -10.11
N LEU A 69 2.63 -20.35 -11.39
CA LEU A 69 2.78 -19.42 -12.51
C LEU A 69 1.60 -18.45 -12.62
N ASP A 70 0.38 -18.91 -12.36
CA ASP A 70 -0.82 -18.06 -12.35
C ASP A 70 -0.78 -17.06 -11.20
N ASP A 71 -0.41 -17.50 -9.99
CA ASP A 71 -0.27 -16.65 -8.82
C ASP A 71 0.79 -15.56 -9.05
N MET A 72 1.97 -15.94 -9.56
CA MET A 72 3.03 -14.99 -9.92
C MET A 72 2.57 -13.97 -10.98
N THR A 73 1.79 -14.43 -11.94
CA THR A 73 1.26 -13.57 -13.01
C THR A 73 0.23 -12.58 -12.47
N ASN A 74 -0.67 -13.06 -11.62
CA ASN A 74 -1.68 -12.20 -10.98
C ASN A 74 -1.02 -11.14 -10.08
N ASP A 75 0.02 -11.50 -9.34
CA ASP A 75 0.78 -10.55 -8.54
C ASP A 75 1.51 -9.52 -9.41
N LEU A 76 2.09 -9.94 -10.52
CA LEU A 76 2.71 -9.03 -11.49
C LEU A 76 1.69 -8.04 -12.07
N TYR A 77 0.52 -8.52 -12.50
CA TYR A 77 -0.54 -7.63 -13.00
C TYR A 77 -1.06 -6.67 -11.93
N LYS A 78 -1.22 -7.11 -10.69
CA LYS A 78 -1.57 -6.22 -9.58
C LYS A 78 -0.55 -5.09 -9.42
N ARG A 79 0.75 -5.43 -9.41
CA ARG A 79 1.83 -4.44 -9.31
C ARG A 79 1.86 -3.47 -10.50
N ILE A 80 1.69 -3.97 -11.72
CA ILE A 80 1.62 -3.12 -12.92
C ILE A 80 0.42 -2.17 -12.83
N ASN A 81 -0.77 -2.66 -12.49
CA ASN A 81 -1.97 -1.83 -12.38
C ASN A 81 -1.82 -0.76 -11.27
N ILE A 82 -1.22 -1.13 -10.13
CA ILE A 82 -0.91 -0.17 -9.07
C ILE A 82 0.02 0.93 -9.61
N ALA A 83 1.10 0.54 -10.30
CA ALA A 83 2.06 1.51 -10.84
C ALA A 83 1.46 2.38 -11.97
N GLU A 84 0.65 1.82 -12.87
CA GLU A 84 -0.04 2.57 -13.94
C GLU A 84 -1.06 3.56 -13.37
N ASN A 85 -1.92 3.14 -12.44
CA ASN A 85 -2.89 4.02 -11.79
C ASN A 85 -2.17 5.14 -11.03
N PHE A 86 -1.14 4.79 -10.28
CA PHE A 86 -0.36 5.73 -9.51
C PHE A 86 0.37 6.76 -10.40
N SER A 87 0.97 6.32 -11.51
CA SER A 87 1.59 7.25 -12.48
C SER A 87 0.57 8.22 -13.06
N THR A 88 -0.65 7.76 -13.34
CA THR A 88 -1.73 8.60 -13.85
C THR A 88 -2.16 9.63 -12.80
N ASP A 89 -2.35 9.20 -11.55
CA ASP A 89 -2.75 10.07 -10.45
C ASP A 89 -1.66 11.14 -10.20
N LEU A 90 -0.38 10.76 -10.18
CA LEU A 90 0.74 11.68 -9.99
C LEU A 90 0.81 12.74 -11.09
N VAL A 91 0.63 12.34 -12.36
CA VAL A 91 0.61 13.29 -13.49
C VAL A 91 -0.51 14.32 -13.32
N HIS A 92 -1.68 13.89 -12.87
CA HIS A 92 -2.80 14.81 -12.60
C HIS A 92 -2.50 15.76 -11.45
N GLU A 93 -1.92 15.27 -10.34
CA GLU A 93 -1.59 16.07 -9.16
C GLU A 93 -0.42 17.04 -9.38
N ILE A 94 0.53 16.72 -10.27
CA ILE A 94 1.59 17.64 -10.68
C ILE A 94 1.09 18.67 -11.69
N ARG A 95 0.16 18.32 -12.58
CA ARG A 95 -0.38 19.24 -13.58
C ARG A 95 -1.08 20.44 -12.95
N ASN A 96 -1.79 20.24 -11.84
CA ASN A 96 -2.53 21.30 -11.16
C ASN A 96 -1.62 22.44 -10.66
N PRO A 97 -0.59 22.20 -9.82
CA PRO A 97 0.33 23.25 -9.40
C PRO A 97 1.14 23.82 -10.57
N LEU A 98 1.50 23.03 -11.60
CA LEU A 98 2.16 23.57 -12.80
C LEU A 98 1.28 24.58 -13.56
N ALA A 99 -0.02 24.33 -13.65
CA ALA A 99 -0.95 25.29 -14.26
C ALA A 99 -1.06 26.58 -13.42
N SER A 100 -1.11 26.44 -12.09
CA SER A 100 -1.09 27.57 -11.15
C SER A 100 0.22 28.40 -11.28
N LEU A 101 1.38 27.72 -11.27
CA LEU A 101 2.69 28.34 -11.48
C LEU A 101 2.74 29.13 -12.80
N LYS A 102 2.25 28.53 -13.90
CA LYS A 102 2.19 29.20 -15.19
C LYS A 102 1.34 30.46 -15.15
N SER A 103 0.10 30.37 -14.63
CA SER A 103 -0.79 31.52 -14.52
C SER A 103 -0.23 32.61 -13.60
N ALA A 104 0.33 32.24 -12.46
CA ALA A 104 0.97 33.22 -11.56
C ALA A 104 2.16 33.90 -12.20
N SER A 105 2.99 33.18 -12.96
CA SER A 105 4.13 33.74 -13.71
C SER A 105 3.68 34.72 -14.79
N GLU A 106 2.62 34.43 -15.54
CA GLU A 106 2.05 35.33 -16.54
C GLU A 106 1.55 36.63 -15.89
N ILE A 107 0.81 36.55 -14.79
CA ILE A 107 0.27 37.72 -14.09
C ILE A 107 1.40 38.56 -13.44
N ILE A 108 2.46 37.93 -12.92
CA ILE A 108 3.61 38.65 -12.35
C ILE A 108 4.30 39.50 -13.40
N SER A 109 4.38 39.05 -14.65
CA SER A 109 5.00 39.80 -15.73
C SER A 109 4.20 41.04 -16.16
N GLU A 110 2.89 41.03 -15.93
CA GLU A 110 1.97 42.09 -16.36
C GLU A 110 1.59 43.07 -15.21
N THR A 111 1.89 42.72 -13.96
CA THR A 111 1.44 43.51 -12.79
C THR A 111 2.55 44.39 -12.24
N GLU A 112 2.27 45.69 -12.04
CA GLU A 112 3.17 46.65 -11.37
C GLU A 112 2.91 46.77 -9.88
N ASP A 113 1.79 46.22 -9.39
CA ASP A 113 1.37 46.26 -7.99
C ASP A 113 2.27 45.33 -7.14
N LYS A 114 3.02 45.96 -6.22
CA LYS A 114 3.96 45.23 -5.32
C LYS A 114 3.27 44.23 -4.42
N ASP A 115 2.09 44.56 -3.87
CA ASP A 115 1.37 43.67 -2.95
C ASP A 115 0.83 42.45 -3.70
N LYS A 116 0.37 42.64 -4.93
CA LYS A 116 -0.02 41.52 -5.81
C LYS A 116 1.17 40.65 -6.17
N ARG A 117 2.30 41.26 -6.54
CA ARG A 117 3.53 40.50 -6.81
C ARG A 117 3.97 39.61 -5.64
N GLU A 118 3.97 40.19 -4.44
CA GLU A 118 4.37 39.45 -3.24
C GLU A 118 3.43 38.25 -2.99
N LYS A 119 2.12 38.42 -3.15
CA LYS A 119 1.15 37.32 -3.05
C LYS A 119 1.38 36.25 -4.09
N LEU A 120 1.64 36.63 -5.33
CA LEU A 120 1.91 35.69 -6.42
C LEU A 120 3.21 34.92 -6.20
N VAL A 121 4.27 35.57 -5.69
CA VAL A 121 5.53 34.88 -5.34
C VAL A 121 5.29 33.86 -4.23
N LYS A 122 4.46 34.16 -3.23
CA LYS A 122 4.08 33.18 -2.19
C LYS A 122 3.34 31.97 -2.77
N ILE A 123 2.45 32.19 -3.75
CA ILE A 123 1.76 31.09 -4.44
C ILE A 123 2.77 30.24 -5.21
N LEU A 124 3.72 30.86 -5.95
CA LEU A 124 4.76 30.14 -6.68
C LEU A 124 5.61 29.27 -5.74
N SER A 125 6.08 29.85 -4.62
CA SER A 125 6.88 29.11 -3.64
C SER A 125 6.11 27.92 -3.07
N HIS A 126 4.85 28.14 -2.70
CA HIS A 126 3.98 27.11 -2.18
C HIS A 126 3.73 25.96 -3.17
N ASP A 127 3.49 26.28 -4.45
CA ASP A 127 3.26 25.26 -5.48
C ASP A 127 4.54 24.46 -5.80
N VAL A 128 5.73 25.10 -5.76
CA VAL A 128 7.02 24.39 -5.86
C VAL A 128 7.20 23.42 -4.70
N GLU A 129 7.03 23.86 -3.46
CA GLU A 129 7.13 23.01 -2.27
C GLU A 129 6.12 21.85 -2.30
N ARG A 130 4.94 22.07 -2.87
CA ARG A 130 3.95 21.02 -3.08
C ARG A 130 4.44 19.96 -4.05
N ILE A 131 5.02 20.37 -5.19
CA ILE A 131 5.59 19.44 -6.19
C ILE A 131 6.74 18.64 -5.59
N GLU A 132 7.65 19.30 -4.85
CA GLU A 132 8.78 18.62 -4.19
C GLU A 132 8.29 17.54 -3.21
N ARG A 133 7.26 17.85 -2.41
CA ARG A 133 6.64 16.88 -1.50
C ARG A 133 5.99 15.72 -2.25
N LEU A 134 5.22 15.99 -3.29
CA LEU A 134 4.61 14.94 -4.12
C LEU A 134 5.66 13.98 -4.67
N ILE A 135 6.79 14.50 -5.16
CA ILE A 135 7.89 13.68 -5.70
C ILE A 135 8.57 12.88 -4.59
N THR A 136 8.79 13.49 -3.43
CA THR A 136 9.43 12.84 -2.28
C THR A 136 8.57 11.70 -1.74
N ASP A 137 7.29 11.96 -1.49
CA ASP A 137 6.33 10.96 -0.99
C ASP A 137 6.16 9.82 -2.00
N TYR A 138 6.16 10.16 -3.31
CA TYR A 138 6.15 9.17 -4.38
C TYR A 138 7.39 8.26 -4.36
N SER A 139 8.56 8.87 -4.28
CA SER A 139 9.83 8.12 -4.24
C SER A 139 9.90 7.21 -3.03
N GLN A 140 9.41 7.68 -1.88
CA GLN A 140 9.35 6.90 -0.65
C GLN A 140 8.39 5.72 -0.77
N MET A 141 7.19 5.94 -1.30
CA MET A 141 6.21 4.89 -1.52
C MET A 141 6.74 3.78 -2.45
N LEU A 142 7.46 4.13 -3.53
CA LEU A 142 8.09 3.13 -4.41
C LEU A 142 9.18 2.32 -3.69
N LYS A 143 10.00 2.98 -2.87
CA LYS A 143 11.00 2.29 -2.04
C LYS A 143 10.34 1.35 -1.05
N ASP A 144 9.26 1.79 -0.44
CA ASP A 144 8.50 1.00 0.51
C ASP A 144 7.93 -0.27 -0.15
N GLU A 145 7.36 -0.17 -1.34
CA GLU A 145 6.82 -1.32 -2.07
C GLU A 145 7.91 -2.35 -2.43
N VAL A 146 9.10 -1.91 -2.80
CA VAL A 146 10.26 -2.79 -3.06
C VAL A 146 10.74 -3.43 -1.76
N ALA A 147 10.93 -2.66 -0.71
CA ALA A 147 11.40 -3.14 0.60
C ALA A 147 10.44 -4.19 1.19
N LEU A 148 9.11 -3.97 1.05
CA LEU A 148 8.08 -4.89 1.52
C LEU A 148 8.18 -6.31 0.90
N SER A 149 8.74 -6.43 -0.30
CA SER A 149 8.94 -7.73 -0.95
C SER A 149 10.19 -8.48 -0.44
N THR A 150 11.07 -7.82 0.29
CA THR A 150 12.38 -8.34 0.72
C THR A 150 12.58 -8.38 2.24
N GLU A 151 11.90 -7.52 2.98
CA GLU A 151 12.05 -7.44 4.44
C GLU A 151 11.26 -8.55 5.15
N LYS A 152 11.87 -9.17 6.17
CA LYS A 152 11.23 -10.20 6.99
C LYS A 152 10.47 -9.57 8.15
N MET A 153 9.24 -10.00 8.35
CA MET A 153 8.49 -9.66 9.55
C MET A 153 9.08 -10.34 10.78
N ASN A 154 9.23 -9.59 11.86
CA ASN A 154 9.71 -10.06 13.15
C ASN A 154 8.66 -9.81 14.23
N LYS A 155 8.79 -10.53 15.37
CA LYS A 155 8.01 -10.18 16.57
C LYS A 155 8.58 -8.92 17.18
N ILE A 156 7.80 -7.84 17.18
CA ILE A 156 8.16 -6.52 17.67
C ILE A 156 7.22 -6.07 18.79
N ASP A 157 7.73 -5.29 19.74
CA ASP A 157 6.92 -4.70 20.80
C ASP A 157 6.36 -3.35 20.35
N LEU A 158 5.05 -3.31 20.09
CA LEU A 158 4.37 -2.11 19.62
C LEU A 158 4.48 -0.94 20.61
N ILE A 159 4.44 -1.19 21.93
CA ILE A 159 4.52 -0.13 22.95
C ILE A 159 5.88 0.58 22.91
N SER A 160 6.96 -0.15 22.71
CA SER A 160 8.31 0.41 22.59
C SER A 160 8.40 1.38 21.42
N ILE A 161 7.88 0.99 20.26
CA ILE A 161 7.86 1.81 19.05
C ILE A 161 6.96 3.05 19.25
N VAL A 162 5.76 2.85 19.82
CA VAL A 162 4.83 3.96 20.09
C VAL A 162 5.48 5.00 20.98
N ARG A 163 6.18 4.59 22.05
CA ARG A 163 6.86 5.52 22.97
C ARG A 163 7.97 6.29 22.25
N SER A 164 8.83 5.61 21.50
CA SER A 164 9.93 6.24 20.75
C SER A 164 9.42 7.34 19.82
N VAL A 165 8.43 7.02 18.98
CA VAL A 165 7.86 8.00 18.03
C VAL A 165 7.13 9.13 18.75
N MET A 166 6.38 8.84 19.80
CA MET A 166 5.70 9.87 20.59
C MET A 166 6.67 10.84 21.27
N ASP A 167 7.79 10.35 21.78
CA ASP A 167 8.81 11.19 22.43
C ASP A 167 9.42 12.16 21.41
N ASP A 168 9.73 11.70 20.19
CA ASP A 168 10.23 12.56 19.13
C ASP A 168 9.23 13.67 18.77
N PHE A 169 7.96 13.33 18.61
CA PHE A 169 6.93 14.31 18.28
C PHE A 169 6.64 15.26 19.44
N ASN A 170 6.60 14.79 20.69
CA ASN A 170 6.40 15.63 21.86
C ASN A 170 7.54 16.66 22.00
N ASN A 171 8.80 16.27 21.80
CA ASN A 171 9.94 17.18 21.84
C ASN A 171 9.81 18.34 20.85
N ILE A 172 9.19 18.10 19.70
CA ILE A 172 9.03 19.12 18.66
C ILE A 172 7.80 20.01 18.90
N TYR A 173 6.65 19.40 19.22
CA TYR A 173 5.35 20.08 19.14
C TYR A 173 4.84 20.63 20.48
N ILE A 174 5.35 20.15 21.63
CA ILE A 174 5.04 20.76 22.91
C ILE A 174 5.55 22.22 22.95
N GLU A 175 6.80 22.45 22.53
CA GLU A 175 7.37 23.81 22.52
C GLU A 175 6.75 24.69 21.44
N LYS A 176 6.52 24.15 20.24
CA LYS A 176 6.03 24.96 19.11
C LYS A 176 4.56 25.32 19.18
N ARG A 177 3.71 24.41 19.67
CA ARG A 177 2.24 24.56 19.61
C ARG A 177 1.52 24.24 20.93
N GLY A 178 2.23 23.78 21.95
CA GLY A 178 1.62 23.33 23.22
C GLY A 178 0.78 22.04 23.05
N ILE A 179 0.93 21.32 21.94
CA ILE A 179 0.22 20.05 21.68
C ILE A 179 0.95 18.95 22.43
N LYS A 180 0.20 18.18 23.24
CA LYS A 180 0.73 17.05 24.00
C LYS A 180 0.14 15.74 23.51
N ILE A 181 1.01 14.75 23.26
CA ILE A 181 0.61 13.40 22.89
C ILE A 181 0.70 12.51 24.13
N GLU A 182 -0.40 11.87 24.51
CA GLU A 182 -0.50 11.04 25.70
C GLU A 182 -0.76 9.57 25.29
N LEU A 183 -0.02 8.62 25.90
CA LEU A 183 -0.20 7.19 25.71
C LEU A 183 -1.13 6.63 26.79
N ILE A 184 -2.19 5.95 26.37
CA ILE A 184 -3.10 5.21 27.24
C ILE A 184 -2.98 3.72 26.93
N THR A 185 -2.74 2.91 27.96
CA THR A 185 -2.70 1.45 27.85
C THR A 185 -3.56 0.80 28.92
N ASN A 186 -4.51 -0.01 28.53
CA ASN A 186 -5.46 -0.64 29.47
C ASN A 186 -4.87 -1.79 30.28
N ASN A 187 -3.58 -2.10 30.19
CA ASN A 187 -2.93 -3.12 31.03
C ASN A 187 -1.41 -3.10 30.88
N SER A 188 -0.72 -2.53 31.85
CA SER A 188 0.76 -2.44 31.88
C SER A 188 1.49 -3.80 31.98
N LYS A 189 0.76 -4.92 32.14
CA LYS A 189 1.30 -6.28 32.22
C LYS A 189 1.06 -7.13 30.96
N LYS A 190 0.32 -6.63 29.94
CA LYS A 190 0.08 -7.38 28.71
C LYS A 190 1.23 -7.18 27.71
N ASP A 191 1.60 -8.27 27.07
CA ASP A 191 2.54 -8.29 25.96
C ASP A 191 1.84 -7.78 24.67
N PHE A 192 2.26 -6.65 24.15
CA PHE A 192 1.70 -6.02 22.94
C PHE A 192 2.55 -6.33 21.69
N LYS A 193 3.04 -7.56 21.60
CA LYS A 193 3.82 -8.00 20.44
C LYS A 193 2.94 -8.20 19.22
N ILE A 194 3.43 -7.71 18.10
CA ILE A 194 2.86 -7.91 16.77
C ILE A 194 3.92 -8.50 15.84
N LEU A 195 3.49 -9.14 14.76
CA LEU A 195 4.38 -9.55 13.68
C LEU A 195 4.49 -8.38 12.71
N GLY A 196 5.68 -7.82 12.54
CA GLY A 196 5.84 -6.63 11.71
C GLY A 196 7.27 -6.25 11.41
N ILE A 197 7.40 -5.16 10.68
CA ILE A 197 8.64 -4.51 10.30
C ILE A 197 8.71 -3.18 11.05
N GLU A 198 9.68 -3.01 11.94
CA GLU A 198 9.76 -1.92 12.93
C GLU A 198 9.67 -0.54 12.29
N ASN A 199 10.50 -0.22 11.31
CA ASN A 199 10.52 1.05 10.61
C ASN A 199 9.20 1.35 9.88
N ARG A 200 8.42 0.33 9.49
CA ARG A 200 7.10 0.50 8.85
C ARG A 200 6.03 0.81 9.87
N ILE A 201 6.11 0.24 11.05
CA ILE A 201 5.21 0.60 12.16
C ILE A 201 5.51 2.03 12.65
N GLU A 202 6.78 2.42 12.72
CA GLU A 202 7.17 3.82 12.99
C GLU A 202 6.57 4.77 11.96
N GLN A 203 6.64 4.43 10.67
CA GLN A 203 6.07 5.21 9.57
C GLN A 203 4.54 5.33 9.67
N ILE A 204 3.84 4.26 10.03
CA ILE A 204 2.39 4.30 10.31
C ILE A 204 2.10 5.33 11.39
N LEU A 205 2.80 5.25 12.52
CA LEU A 205 2.60 6.15 13.65
C LEU A 205 2.93 7.60 13.30
N ALA A 206 4.07 7.84 12.64
CA ALA A 206 4.48 9.17 12.22
C ALA A 206 3.43 9.83 11.32
N ASN A 207 2.92 9.11 10.31
CA ASN A 207 1.86 9.63 9.44
C ASN A 207 0.55 9.92 10.18
N LEU A 208 0.16 9.06 11.14
CA LEU A 208 -1.05 9.29 11.94
C LEU A 208 -0.90 10.48 12.86
N LEU A 209 0.25 10.62 13.53
CA LEU A 209 0.52 11.74 14.44
C LEU A 209 0.64 13.07 13.68
N ASP A 210 1.32 13.09 12.53
CA ASP A 210 1.41 14.28 11.69
C ASP A 210 0.02 14.76 11.24
N ASN A 211 -0.85 13.84 10.83
CA ASN A 211 -2.24 14.16 10.54
C ASN A 211 -2.98 14.69 11.75
N ALA A 212 -2.91 14.02 12.90
CA ALA A 212 -3.58 14.44 14.12
C ALA A 212 -3.14 15.83 14.57
N ILE A 213 -1.84 16.12 14.55
CA ILE A 213 -1.26 17.42 14.89
C ILE A 213 -1.75 18.51 13.94
N SER A 214 -1.77 18.22 12.64
CA SER A 214 -2.11 19.22 11.64
C SER A 214 -3.59 19.61 11.65
N PHE A 215 -4.48 18.73 12.11
CA PHE A 215 -5.91 19.03 12.30
C PHE A 215 -6.24 19.54 13.70
N SER A 216 -5.32 19.45 14.65
CA SER A 216 -5.50 19.96 16.01
C SER A 216 -5.19 21.44 16.10
N LYS A 217 -5.89 22.13 17.01
CA LYS A 217 -5.56 23.50 17.41
C LYS A 217 -4.44 23.49 18.45
N ASP A 218 -3.81 24.65 18.65
CA ASP A 218 -2.79 24.79 19.66
C ASP A 218 -3.33 24.46 21.07
N LYS A 219 -2.49 23.86 21.90
CA LYS A 219 -2.79 23.43 23.29
C LYS A 219 -3.80 22.27 23.37
N GLN A 220 -4.19 21.66 22.26
CA GLN A 220 -5.00 20.44 22.28
C GLN A 220 -4.15 19.20 22.60
N LYS A 221 -4.84 18.10 22.94
CA LYS A 221 -4.22 16.80 23.20
C LYS A 221 -4.50 15.82 22.09
N ILE A 222 -3.52 14.95 21.85
CA ILE A 222 -3.66 13.78 20.99
C ILE A 222 -3.48 12.55 21.89
N ILE A 223 -4.37 11.60 21.78
CA ILE A 223 -4.35 10.37 22.56
C ILE A 223 -3.95 9.22 21.64
N VAL A 224 -2.94 8.47 22.06
CA VAL A 224 -2.57 7.19 21.45
C VAL A 224 -2.97 6.09 22.43
N GLU A 225 -3.89 5.23 22.01
CA GLU A 225 -4.34 4.10 22.83
C GLU A 225 -3.80 2.79 22.25
N VAL A 226 -3.29 1.93 23.14
CA VAL A 226 -2.89 0.57 22.78
C VAL A 226 -3.56 -0.42 23.73
N GLU A 227 -4.36 -1.31 23.18
CA GLU A 227 -5.07 -2.33 23.95
C GLU A 227 -5.11 -3.68 23.24
N LYS A 228 -5.48 -4.72 23.95
CA LYS A 228 -5.86 -6.02 23.35
C LYS A 228 -7.38 -6.20 23.43
N ASN A 229 -7.97 -6.55 22.29
CA ASN A 229 -9.38 -6.91 22.25
C ASN A 229 -9.63 -8.36 22.76
N GLN A 230 -10.89 -8.77 22.78
CA GLN A 230 -11.31 -10.11 23.22
C GLN A 230 -10.72 -11.23 22.35
N ASN A 231 -10.32 -10.96 21.12
CA ASN A 231 -9.73 -11.91 20.18
C ASN A 231 -8.19 -11.91 20.23
N ASP A 232 -7.58 -11.29 21.25
CA ASP A 232 -6.12 -11.15 21.39
C ASP A 232 -5.45 -10.33 20.25
N GLN A 233 -6.20 -9.59 19.44
CA GLN A 233 -5.65 -8.67 18.48
C GLN A 233 -5.15 -7.42 19.21
N VAL A 234 -4.04 -6.86 18.76
CA VAL A 234 -3.52 -5.60 19.28
C VAL A 234 -4.17 -4.45 18.51
N ILE A 235 -4.86 -3.58 19.24
CA ILE A 235 -5.55 -2.42 18.72
C ILE A 235 -4.72 -1.19 19.04
N LEU A 236 -4.41 -0.41 18.01
CA LEU A 236 -3.79 0.90 18.10
C LEU A 236 -4.80 1.95 17.67
N ARG A 237 -5.03 2.98 18.50
CA ARG A 237 -5.88 4.13 18.17
C ARG A 237 -5.10 5.41 18.28
N VAL A 238 -5.31 6.30 17.32
CA VAL A 238 -4.87 7.69 17.39
C VAL A 238 -6.12 8.58 17.36
N ILE A 239 -6.29 9.42 18.36
CA ILE A 239 -7.49 10.22 18.59
C ILE A 239 -7.03 11.68 18.75
N ASP A 240 -7.55 12.57 17.92
CA ASP A 240 -7.34 14.00 18.03
C ASP A 240 -8.57 14.73 18.56
N GLN A 241 -8.42 16.02 18.85
CA GLN A 241 -9.48 16.91 19.29
C GLN A 241 -9.81 17.97 18.21
N GLY A 242 -9.50 17.68 16.95
CA GLY A 242 -9.76 18.57 15.82
C GLY A 242 -11.24 18.63 15.41
N GLN A 243 -11.46 19.01 14.16
CA GLN A 243 -12.83 19.13 13.63
C GLN A 243 -13.48 17.79 13.24
N GLY A 244 -12.71 16.69 13.28
CA GLY A 244 -13.16 15.39 12.79
C GLY A 244 -13.24 15.31 11.26
N PHE A 245 -13.75 14.18 10.76
CA PHE A 245 -13.95 13.97 9.34
C PHE A 245 -15.32 14.51 8.90
N LYS A 246 -15.34 15.32 7.83
CA LYS A 246 -16.57 15.84 7.21
C LYS A 246 -17.12 14.87 6.15
N GLU A 247 -16.28 13.98 5.63
CA GLU A 247 -16.67 13.01 4.59
C GLU A 247 -17.66 11.99 5.14
N LYS A 248 -18.77 11.81 4.43
CA LYS A 248 -19.82 10.84 4.81
C LYS A 248 -19.39 9.40 4.61
N LYS A 249 -18.55 9.15 3.59
CA LYS A 249 -17.97 7.83 3.30
C LYS A 249 -16.52 7.79 3.80
N LEU A 250 -16.33 7.49 5.07
CA LEU A 250 -15.02 7.54 5.75
C LEU A 250 -13.94 6.68 5.07
N ASN A 251 -14.30 5.66 4.30
CA ASN A 251 -13.32 4.88 3.54
C ASN A 251 -12.57 5.71 2.49
N LYS A 252 -13.15 6.81 2.00
CA LYS A 252 -12.52 7.68 1.00
C LYS A 252 -11.32 8.47 1.52
N ILE A 253 -11.22 8.69 2.84
CA ILE A 253 -10.08 9.39 3.41
C ILE A 253 -8.76 8.64 3.23
N PHE A 254 -8.85 7.34 2.94
CA PHE A 254 -7.70 6.48 2.63
C PHE A 254 -7.38 6.43 1.12
N ASP A 255 -8.19 7.08 0.28
CA ASP A 255 -7.89 7.19 -1.14
C ASP A 255 -6.68 8.11 -1.35
N ARG A 256 -5.94 7.86 -2.42
CA ARG A 256 -4.75 8.66 -2.76
C ARG A 256 -5.13 10.09 -3.05
N PHE A 257 -4.27 11.02 -2.61
CA PHE A 257 -4.44 12.46 -2.82
C PHE A 257 -5.73 13.06 -2.24
N TYR A 258 -6.44 12.29 -1.40
CA TYR A 258 -7.60 12.82 -0.70
C TYR A 258 -7.16 13.86 0.34
N SER A 259 -7.74 15.06 0.27
CA SER A 259 -7.54 16.14 1.24
C SER A 259 -8.84 16.91 1.44
N ASP A 260 -9.23 17.14 2.69
CA ASP A 260 -10.40 17.95 3.09
C ASP A 260 -9.94 19.25 3.78
N ARG A 261 -8.94 19.94 3.20
CA ARG A 261 -8.33 21.15 3.74
C ARG A 261 -8.40 22.30 2.73
N PRO A 262 -9.55 23.00 2.59
CA PRO A 262 -9.68 24.09 1.62
C PRO A 262 -8.71 25.25 1.92
N ASP A 263 -8.45 25.56 3.20
CA ASP A 263 -7.63 26.71 3.61
C ASP A 263 -6.11 26.44 3.61
N LYS A 264 -5.72 25.15 3.52
CA LYS A 264 -4.33 24.66 3.53
C LYS A 264 -4.09 23.64 2.42
N PHE A 265 -4.80 23.82 1.32
CA PHE A 265 -4.65 22.96 0.15
C PHE A 265 -3.21 23.04 -0.35
N GLY A 266 -2.49 21.91 -0.27
CA GLY A 266 -1.09 21.82 -0.72
C GLY A 266 -0.05 21.72 0.41
N GLU A 267 -0.36 21.95 1.68
CA GLU A 267 0.58 21.71 2.79
C GLU A 267 0.88 20.22 3.01
N HIS A 268 -0.01 19.31 2.56
CA HIS A 268 0.16 17.85 2.64
C HIS A 268 -0.18 17.21 1.29
N SER A 269 0.50 16.14 0.95
CA SER A 269 0.34 15.43 -0.34
C SER A 269 -0.98 14.68 -0.48
N GLY A 270 -1.70 14.41 0.62
CA GLY A 270 -2.87 13.52 0.63
C GLY A 270 -2.52 12.04 0.48
N LEU A 271 -1.26 11.67 0.62
CA LEU A 271 -0.77 10.28 0.53
C LEU A 271 -0.62 9.62 1.90
N GLY A 272 -0.48 10.38 2.99
CA GLY A 272 -0.16 9.85 4.31
C GLY A 272 -1.11 8.75 4.80
N LEU A 273 -2.43 8.97 4.76
CA LEU A 273 -3.42 7.95 5.18
C LEU A 273 -3.51 6.78 4.20
N ASN A 274 -3.25 6.98 2.91
CA ASN A 274 -3.15 5.88 1.95
C ASN A 274 -1.92 5.00 2.24
N ILE A 275 -0.77 5.61 2.55
CA ILE A 275 0.44 4.88 2.97
C ILE A 275 0.15 4.07 4.23
N VAL A 276 -0.48 4.67 5.24
CA VAL A 276 -0.88 3.96 6.47
C VAL A 276 -1.73 2.74 6.14
N LYS A 277 -2.78 2.89 5.32
CA LYS A 277 -3.65 1.78 4.93
C LYS A 277 -2.87 0.65 4.27
N ASN A 278 -2.02 0.96 3.29
CA ASN A 278 -1.23 -0.04 2.58
C ASN A 278 -0.26 -0.78 3.53
N LEU A 279 0.39 -0.06 4.43
CA LEU A 279 1.29 -0.65 5.41
C LEU A 279 0.54 -1.52 6.42
N VAL A 280 -0.64 -1.10 6.88
CA VAL A 280 -1.49 -1.90 7.78
C VAL A 280 -1.96 -3.18 7.10
N GLU A 281 -2.46 -3.09 5.87
CA GLU A 281 -2.89 -4.26 5.07
C GLU A 281 -1.73 -5.25 4.83
N LEU A 282 -0.52 -4.74 4.62
CA LEU A 282 0.68 -5.56 4.51
C LEU A 282 0.95 -6.38 5.78
N HIS A 283 0.76 -5.77 6.95
CA HIS A 283 0.90 -6.44 8.25
C HIS A 283 -0.30 -7.34 8.60
N GLY A 284 -1.22 -7.58 7.63
CA GLY A 284 -2.43 -8.37 7.84
C GLY A 284 -3.45 -7.71 8.77
N GLY A 285 -3.26 -6.42 9.05
CA GLY A 285 -4.14 -5.62 9.89
C GLY A 285 -5.34 -5.04 9.13
N ASN A 286 -6.23 -4.43 9.90
CA ASN A 286 -7.36 -3.68 9.37
C ASN A 286 -7.34 -2.26 9.94
N ILE A 287 -7.76 -1.27 9.14
CA ILE A 287 -7.82 0.15 9.54
C ILE A 287 -9.23 0.68 9.37
N VAL A 288 -9.69 1.45 10.35
CA VAL A 288 -11.01 2.07 10.36
C VAL A 288 -10.89 3.51 10.85
N ALA A 289 -11.63 4.40 10.21
CA ALA A 289 -11.76 5.79 10.64
C ALA A 289 -13.17 6.04 11.21
N SER A 290 -13.24 6.87 12.21
CA SER A 290 -14.50 7.33 12.81
C SER A 290 -14.32 8.72 13.42
N ASN A 291 -15.41 9.41 13.73
CA ASN A 291 -15.37 10.61 14.53
C ASN A 291 -15.54 10.27 16.02
N ASN A 292 -14.78 10.96 16.88
CA ASN A 292 -14.96 10.86 18.32
C ASN A 292 -16.16 11.73 18.72
N LEU A 293 -17.27 11.07 19.08
CA LEU A 293 -18.52 11.74 19.44
C LEU A 293 -18.50 12.41 20.81
N ASP A 294 -17.64 11.93 21.71
CA ASP A 294 -17.62 12.40 23.12
C ASP A 294 -16.84 13.70 23.32
N GLN A 295 -15.71 13.85 22.60
CA GLN A 295 -14.81 15.00 22.76
C GLN A 295 -14.60 15.81 21.48
N GLY A 296 -15.28 15.41 20.40
CA GLY A 296 -14.99 15.89 19.05
C GLY A 296 -13.67 15.32 18.50
N GLY A 297 -13.38 15.60 17.21
CA GLY A 297 -12.14 15.17 16.57
C GLY A 297 -12.26 13.87 15.82
N ALA A 298 -11.14 13.44 15.22
CA ALA A 298 -11.04 12.22 14.44
C ALA A 298 -10.43 11.08 15.27
N LYS A 299 -10.81 9.86 14.93
CA LYS A 299 -10.25 8.62 15.48
C LYS A 299 -9.89 7.68 14.35
N ILE A 300 -8.63 7.28 14.29
CA ILE A 300 -8.15 6.19 13.44
C ILE A 300 -7.84 4.99 14.34
N GLU A 301 -8.41 3.85 13.99
CA GLU A 301 -8.22 2.58 14.70
C GLU A 301 -7.57 1.56 13.77
N ILE A 302 -6.52 0.91 14.24
CA ILE A 302 -5.81 -0.17 13.54
C ILE A 302 -5.87 -1.41 14.41
N ALA A 303 -6.28 -2.52 13.81
CA ALA A 303 -6.27 -3.85 14.42
C ALA A 303 -5.18 -4.72 13.79
N PHE A 304 -4.15 -5.07 14.56
CA PHE A 304 -3.13 -6.01 14.14
C PHE A 304 -3.52 -7.44 14.55
N PRO A 305 -3.21 -8.45 13.69
CA PRO A 305 -3.54 -9.84 14.00
C PRO A 305 -2.78 -10.34 15.24
N LYS A 306 -3.33 -11.38 15.86
CA LYS A 306 -2.66 -12.10 16.94
C LYS A 306 -1.36 -12.75 16.45
N VAL A 307 -0.30 -12.73 17.28
CA VAL A 307 1.03 -13.34 17.04
C VAL A 307 1.18 -14.64 17.79
#